data_a442fa1e802a1403aa4ae7bbbc64da05
#
_entry.id   a442fa1e802a1403aa4ae7bbbc64da05
#
_cell.length_a   1.000
_cell.length_b   1.000
_cell.length_c   1.000
_cell.angle_alpha   90.00
_cell.angle_beta   90.00
_cell.angle_gamma   90.00
#
_symmetry.space_group_name_H-M   'P 1'
#
loop_
_entity.id
_entity.type
_entity.pdbx_description
1 polymer ?
#
loop_
_entity_poly.entity_id
_entity_poly.type
_entity_poly.pdbx_seq_one_letter_code
_entity_poly.pdbx_strand_id
1 'polypeptide(L)'
;MTDAIVRIDGLHKSFGHLEVVKGVDLEVERGEVVVIFGRSGSGKSTLLRCVNMIEDPTEGSIEVSGVRLSGGHRTRRKRRQIRELRLRVGMVFQQFNLFPNMTVLDNVMSGPVCAGQEKDAAIRQRALDLLERVGLADKAGEHPIRLSGGQQQRVAIARALAMQPDVMLFDEPTSALDPELTGEVLSVMTGLATDLHMTMMVVTHEMGFAREVADRMCFFHEGRILEEGTPAQMVGSPRFPETRTFLDAVL
;
A
#
# COMPACT_ATOMS: atom_id res chain seq x y z
N MET A 1 -15.15 11.70 17.74
CA MET A 1 -13.85 11.95 17.10
C MET A 1 -13.55 10.70 16.33
N THR A 2 -13.42 10.76 15.01
CA THR A 2 -13.08 9.63 14.15
C THR A 2 -11.69 9.10 14.52
N ASP A 3 -11.55 7.78 14.64
CA ASP A 3 -10.26 7.10 14.93
C ASP A 3 -9.44 6.97 13.63
N ALA A 4 -9.29 8.09 12.92
CA ALA A 4 -8.55 8.13 11.66
C ALA A 4 -7.07 7.88 11.91
N ILE A 5 -6.55 6.79 11.38
CA ILE A 5 -5.14 6.41 11.47
C ILE A 5 -4.29 7.04 10.36
N VAL A 6 -4.91 7.33 9.20
CA VAL A 6 -4.33 8.14 8.13
C VAL A 6 -5.20 9.35 7.90
N ARG A 7 -4.59 10.53 7.84
CA ARG A 7 -5.24 11.77 7.43
C ARG A 7 -4.40 12.49 6.40
N ILE A 8 -5.02 12.85 5.31
CA ILE A 8 -4.45 13.62 4.20
C ILE A 8 -5.26 14.90 4.10
N ASP A 9 -4.61 16.05 4.26
CA ASP A 9 -5.27 17.36 4.24
C ASP A 9 -4.69 18.21 3.11
N GLY A 10 -5.52 18.56 2.12
CA GLY A 10 -5.20 19.45 1.02
C GLY A 10 -3.90 19.05 0.30
N LEU A 11 -3.72 17.78 -0.01
CA LEU A 11 -2.47 17.27 -0.56
C LEU A 11 -2.28 17.68 -2.02
N HIS A 12 -1.20 18.38 -2.30
CA HIS A 12 -0.74 18.69 -3.66
C HIS A 12 0.62 18.05 -3.93
N LYS A 13 0.82 17.57 -5.15
CA LYS A 13 2.13 17.11 -5.64
C LYS A 13 2.36 17.54 -7.07
N SER A 14 3.43 18.30 -7.27
CA SER A 14 3.90 18.71 -8.59
C SER A 14 5.29 18.14 -8.89
N PHE A 15 5.54 17.83 -10.14
CA PHE A 15 6.84 17.52 -10.72
C PHE A 15 7.18 18.59 -11.77
N GLY A 16 8.03 19.54 -11.39
CA GLY A 16 8.24 20.75 -12.21
C GLY A 16 6.93 21.52 -12.37
N HIS A 17 6.48 21.68 -13.61
CA HIS A 17 5.24 22.40 -13.93
C HIS A 17 3.99 21.50 -13.97
N LEU A 18 4.16 20.18 -13.89
CA LEU A 18 3.06 19.23 -13.93
C LEU A 18 2.54 18.94 -12.54
N GLU A 19 1.32 19.40 -12.25
CA GLU A 19 0.62 19.06 -11.01
C GLU A 19 -0.13 17.73 -11.18
N VAL A 20 0.30 16.71 -10.43
CA VAL A 20 -0.18 15.32 -10.53
C VAL A 20 -1.23 15.02 -9.45
N VAL A 21 -1.09 15.56 -8.24
CA VAL A 21 -2.09 15.48 -7.17
C VAL A 21 -2.54 16.89 -6.83
N LYS A 22 -3.85 17.12 -6.82
CA LYS A 22 -4.46 18.47 -6.87
C LYS A 22 -5.42 18.71 -5.71
N GLY A 23 -4.92 18.85 -4.49
CA GLY A 23 -5.73 19.15 -3.31
C GLY A 23 -6.59 17.95 -2.89
N VAL A 24 -5.95 16.83 -2.54
CA VAL A 24 -6.64 15.63 -2.09
C VAL A 24 -6.80 15.66 -0.58
N ASP A 25 -8.04 15.46 -0.13
CA ASP A 25 -8.41 15.19 1.26
C ASP A 25 -8.87 13.75 1.37
N LEU A 26 -8.37 13.01 2.37
CA LEU A 26 -8.75 11.63 2.63
C LEU A 26 -8.45 11.27 4.08
N GLU A 27 -9.41 10.67 4.76
CA GLU A 27 -9.21 10.05 6.07
C GLU A 27 -9.39 8.53 5.91
N VAL A 28 -8.59 7.74 6.62
CA VAL A 28 -8.72 6.27 6.69
C VAL A 28 -8.80 5.89 8.16
N GLU A 29 -9.84 5.15 8.52
CA GLU A 29 -10.05 4.66 9.87
C GLU A 29 -9.19 3.41 10.16
N ARG A 30 -8.96 3.12 11.44
CA ARG A 30 -8.24 1.91 11.83
C ARG A 30 -9.02 0.66 11.42
N GLY A 31 -8.35 -0.26 10.73
CA GLY A 31 -8.94 -1.49 10.20
C GLY A 31 -9.69 -1.30 8.88
N GLU A 32 -9.82 -0.07 8.38
CA GLU A 32 -10.50 0.21 7.11
C GLU A 32 -9.63 -0.18 5.91
N VAL A 33 -10.26 -0.77 4.91
CA VAL A 33 -9.68 -1.05 3.59
C VAL A 33 -10.20 -0.05 2.57
N VAL A 34 -9.35 0.88 2.16
CA VAL A 34 -9.67 1.88 1.12
C VAL A 34 -9.03 1.47 -0.20
N VAL A 35 -9.85 1.22 -1.22
CA VAL A 35 -9.38 0.94 -2.57
C VAL A 35 -9.44 2.20 -3.43
N ILE A 36 -8.32 2.56 -4.04
CA ILE A 36 -8.16 3.69 -4.94
C ILE A 36 -8.01 3.16 -6.36
N PHE A 37 -8.94 3.51 -7.23
CA PHE A 37 -8.97 3.04 -8.62
C PHE A 37 -9.15 4.22 -9.60
N GLY A 38 -8.91 3.99 -10.89
CA GLY A 38 -8.99 5.03 -11.92
C GLY A 38 -7.96 4.83 -13.02
N ARG A 39 -8.01 5.67 -14.06
CA ARG A 39 -7.16 5.53 -15.25
C ARG A 39 -5.67 5.56 -14.92
N SER A 40 -4.87 4.87 -15.74
CA SER A 40 -3.40 4.95 -15.65
C SER A 40 -2.95 6.42 -15.83
N GLY A 41 -1.92 6.81 -15.08
CA GLY A 41 -1.41 8.19 -15.11
C GLY A 41 -2.25 9.24 -14.35
N SER A 42 -3.36 8.87 -13.69
CA SER A 42 -4.19 9.83 -12.95
C SER A 42 -3.54 10.35 -11.66
N GLY A 43 -2.49 9.70 -11.13
CA GLY A 43 -1.76 10.13 -9.92
C GLY A 43 -1.92 9.23 -8.70
N LYS A 44 -2.60 8.08 -8.79
CA LYS A 44 -2.86 7.14 -7.67
C LYS A 44 -1.58 6.69 -6.95
N SER A 45 -0.61 6.17 -7.70
CA SER A 45 0.69 5.75 -7.15
C SER A 45 1.46 6.91 -6.52
N THR A 46 1.33 8.12 -7.09
CA THR A 46 1.93 9.34 -6.53
C THR A 46 1.31 9.67 -5.18
N LEU A 47 -0.03 9.55 -5.05
CA LEU A 47 -0.71 9.73 -3.77
C LEU A 47 -0.18 8.75 -2.72
N LEU A 48 -0.14 7.44 -3.01
CA LEU A 48 0.40 6.44 -2.08
C LEU A 48 1.85 6.73 -1.69
N ARG A 49 2.69 7.12 -2.67
CA ARG A 49 4.10 7.45 -2.41
C ARG A 49 4.27 8.72 -1.58
N CYS A 50 3.30 9.62 -1.61
CA CYS A 50 3.27 10.74 -0.67
C CYS A 50 2.94 10.27 0.75
N VAL A 51 1.98 9.34 0.93
CA VAL A 51 1.60 8.83 2.26
C VAL A 51 2.79 8.24 3.00
N ASN A 52 3.69 7.52 2.32
CA ASN A 52 4.90 6.97 2.94
C ASN A 52 6.14 7.91 2.79
N MET A 53 5.93 9.14 2.30
CA MET A 53 6.99 10.15 2.12
C MET A 53 8.15 9.69 1.20
N ILE A 54 7.92 8.77 0.27
CA ILE A 54 8.83 8.51 -0.86
C ILE A 54 8.85 9.76 -1.73
N GLU A 55 7.66 10.27 -2.06
CA GLU A 55 7.47 11.58 -2.66
C GLU A 55 7.12 12.60 -1.59
N ASP A 56 7.86 13.71 -1.52
CA ASP A 56 7.47 14.82 -0.64
C ASP A 56 6.28 15.57 -1.26
N PRO A 57 5.19 15.80 -0.53
CA PRO A 57 4.14 16.71 -0.98
C PRO A 57 4.69 18.10 -1.31
N THR A 58 4.09 18.76 -2.32
CA THR A 58 4.38 20.17 -2.62
C THR A 58 3.68 21.06 -1.60
N GLU A 59 2.40 20.77 -1.32
CA GLU A 59 1.57 21.47 -0.34
C GLU A 59 0.70 20.45 0.41
N GLY A 60 0.04 20.92 1.48
CA GLY A 60 -0.79 20.09 2.32
C GLY A 60 0.00 19.29 3.36
N SER A 61 -0.70 18.38 4.03
CA SER A 61 -0.10 17.57 5.09
C SER A 61 -0.62 16.13 5.08
N ILE A 62 0.19 15.24 5.63
CA ILE A 62 -0.12 13.83 5.84
C ILE A 62 0.16 13.51 7.30
N GLU A 63 -0.77 12.81 7.92
CA GLU A 63 -0.61 12.26 9.26
C GLU A 63 -0.87 10.76 9.21
N VAL A 64 0.04 9.95 9.76
CA VAL A 64 -0.12 8.52 9.94
C VAL A 64 0.25 8.15 11.36
N SER A 65 -0.67 7.50 12.07
CA SER A 65 -0.49 7.06 13.46
C SER A 65 0.06 8.17 14.37
N GLY A 66 -0.45 9.42 14.20
CA GLY A 66 -0.04 10.59 14.98
C GLY A 66 1.26 11.26 14.54
N VAL A 67 1.94 10.74 13.49
CA VAL A 67 3.11 11.40 12.90
C VAL A 67 2.66 12.29 11.75
N ARG A 68 2.63 13.61 11.97
CA ARG A 68 2.22 14.59 10.96
C ARG A 68 3.42 15.17 10.23
N LEU A 69 3.34 15.20 8.90
CA LEU A 69 4.33 15.73 7.98
C LEU A 69 3.67 16.59 6.89
N SER A 70 4.34 17.65 6.51
CA SER A 70 3.92 18.53 5.40
C SER A 70 5.00 18.65 4.35
N GLY A 71 4.69 19.24 3.20
CA GLY A 71 5.65 19.57 2.15
C GLY A 71 6.85 20.39 2.63
N GLY A 72 7.75 20.74 1.71
CA GLY A 72 8.92 21.59 1.97
C GLY A 72 10.22 20.82 2.27
N HIS A 73 11.27 21.58 2.57
CA HIS A 73 12.63 21.05 2.69
C HIS A 73 12.81 19.96 3.75
N ARG A 74 13.61 18.93 3.45
CA ARG A 74 13.96 17.83 4.37
C ARG A 74 14.99 18.28 5.41
N THR A 75 14.54 18.98 6.45
CA THR A 75 15.36 19.32 7.64
C THR A 75 15.76 18.04 8.39
N ARG A 76 16.73 18.16 9.32
CA ARG A 76 17.14 17.04 10.18
C ARG A 76 15.96 16.48 11.01
N ARG A 77 15.09 17.38 11.52
CA ARG A 77 13.87 17.02 12.26
C ARG A 77 12.90 16.25 11.35
N LYS A 78 12.62 16.76 10.14
CA LYS A 78 11.72 16.12 9.17
C LYS A 78 12.23 14.73 8.76
N ARG A 79 13.54 14.56 8.54
CA ARG A 79 14.12 13.23 8.23
C ARG A 79 13.88 12.21 9.35
N ARG A 80 13.98 12.64 10.63
CA ARG A 80 13.66 11.77 11.77
C ARG A 80 12.18 11.40 11.79
N GLN A 81 11.28 12.34 11.58
CA GLN A 81 9.84 12.09 11.52
C GLN A 81 9.46 11.18 10.34
N ILE A 82 10.09 11.36 9.15
CA ILE A 82 9.90 10.44 8.00
C ILE A 82 10.33 9.02 8.36
N ARG A 83 11.46 8.87 9.07
CA ARG A 83 11.90 7.54 9.52
C ARG A 83 10.89 6.92 10.49
N GLU A 84 10.38 7.69 11.43
CA GLU A 84 9.36 7.26 12.38
C GLU A 84 8.06 6.84 11.68
N LEU A 85 7.57 7.64 10.73
CA LEU A 85 6.41 7.31 9.91
C LEU A 85 6.63 6.00 9.15
N ARG A 86 7.78 5.81 8.50
CA ARG A 86 8.08 4.61 7.72
C ARG A 86 8.21 3.33 8.55
N LEU A 87 8.41 3.42 9.86
CA LEU A 87 8.35 2.26 10.75
C LEU A 87 6.90 1.80 10.99
N ARG A 88 5.92 2.69 10.76
CA ARG A 88 4.48 2.44 10.96
C ARG A 88 3.74 2.13 9.65
N VAL A 89 4.40 2.31 8.51
CA VAL A 89 3.80 2.16 7.18
C VAL A 89 4.55 1.09 6.40
N GLY A 90 3.89 -0.02 6.12
CA GLY A 90 4.38 -1.00 5.17
C GLY A 90 4.00 -0.58 3.74
N MET A 91 4.87 -0.85 2.77
CA MET A 91 4.55 -0.58 1.35
C MET A 91 4.98 -1.73 0.47
N VAL A 92 4.05 -2.16 -0.37
CA VAL A 92 4.24 -3.17 -1.41
C VAL A 92 4.07 -2.49 -2.76
N PHE A 93 5.05 -2.69 -3.64
CA PHE A 93 5.12 -2.04 -4.94
C PHE A 93 4.70 -3.00 -6.06
N GLN A 94 4.40 -2.45 -7.24
CA GLN A 94 4.17 -3.19 -8.47
C GLN A 94 5.36 -4.11 -8.81
N GLN A 95 6.60 -3.60 -8.69
CA GLN A 95 7.81 -4.41 -8.75
C GLN A 95 8.12 -4.94 -7.37
N PHE A 96 8.52 -6.20 -7.28
CA PHE A 96 8.73 -6.91 -6.00
C PHE A 96 9.83 -6.29 -5.14
N ASN A 97 10.84 -5.68 -5.77
CA ASN A 97 11.96 -4.98 -5.13
C ASN A 97 12.66 -5.83 -4.05
N LEU A 98 12.75 -7.13 -4.26
CA LEU A 98 13.50 -8.02 -3.38
C LEU A 98 15.01 -7.83 -3.58
N PHE A 99 15.76 -7.99 -2.51
CA PHE A 99 17.22 -8.01 -2.58
C PHE A 99 17.69 -9.32 -3.21
N PRO A 100 18.26 -9.30 -4.43
CA PRO A 100 18.54 -10.53 -5.18
C PRO A 100 19.63 -11.40 -4.55
N ASN A 101 20.51 -10.80 -3.77
CA ASN A 101 21.66 -11.46 -3.10
C ASN A 101 21.32 -11.96 -1.69
N MET A 102 20.07 -11.79 -1.24
CA MET A 102 19.58 -12.27 0.05
C MET A 102 18.65 -13.45 -0.17
N THR A 103 18.59 -14.35 0.80
CA THR A 103 17.57 -15.41 0.82
C THR A 103 16.18 -14.80 1.03
N VAL A 104 15.13 -15.57 0.83
CA VAL A 104 13.74 -15.22 1.14
C VAL A 104 13.61 -14.80 2.60
N LEU A 105 14.17 -15.57 3.52
CA LEU A 105 14.17 -15.28 4.95
C LEU A 105 14.90 -13.97 5.25
N ASP A 106 16.09 -13.77 4.68
CA ASP A 106 16.87 -12.55 4.90
C ASP A 106 16.17 -11.31 4.33
N ASN A 107 15.47 -11.46 3.20
CA ASN A 107 14.63 -10.38 2.66
C ASN A 107 13.56 -9.96 3.67
N VAL A 108 12.84 -10.91 4.27
CA VAL A 108 11.80 -10.62 5.27
C VAL A 108 12.39 -10.00 6.53
N MET A 109 13.54 -10.49 6.99
CA MET A 109 14.24 -9.98 8.18
C MET A 109 14.87 -8.60 7.98
N SER A 110 15.15 -8.19 6.74
CA SER A 110 16.00 -7.03 6.41
C SER A 110 15.54 -5.72 7.07
N GLY A 111 14.23 -5.45 7.05
CA GLY A 111 13.65 -4.24 7.65
C GLY A 111 13.87 -4.17 9.17
N PRO A 112 13.35 -5.14 9.94
CA PRO A 112 13.50 -5.17 11.40
C PRO A 112 14.96 -5.18 11.87
N VAL A 113 15.85 -5.92 11.20
CA VAL A 113 17.29 -5.93 11.52
C VAL A 113 17.88 -4.53 11.32
N CYS A 114 17.60 -3.86 10.22
CA CYS A 114 18.06 -2.48 9.98
C CYS A 114 17.45 -1.47 10.96
N ALA A 115 16.25 -1.71 11.47
CA ALA A 115 15.62 -0.87 12.48
C ALA A 115 16.29 -0.99 13.87
N GLY A 116 16.89 -2.15 14.16
CA GLY A 116 17.66 -2.40 15.38
C GLY A 116 16.84 -2.37 16.67
N GLN A 117 15.56 -2.70 16.60
CA GLN A 117 14.63 -2.59 17.74
C GLN A 117 14.47 -3.89 18.54
N GLU A 118 14.87 -5.03 17.99
CA GLU A 118 14.65 -6.34 18.57
C GLU A 118 15.86 -7.27 18.44
N LYS A 119 15.82 -8.39 19.18
CA LYS A 119 16.83 -9.45 19.05
C LYS A 119 16.62 -10.24 17.77
N ASP A 120 17.68 -10.61 17.08
CA ASP A 120 17.66 -11.37 15.82
C ASP A 120 16.82 -12.65 15.87
N ALA A 121 16.83 -13.35 17.01
CA ALA A 121 16.03 -14.57 17.19
C ALA A 121 14.52 -14.31 17.12
N ALA A 122 14.03 -13.20 17.68
CA ALA A 122 12.61 -12.82 17.63
C ALA A 122 12.21 -12.38 16.22
N ILE A 123 13.08 -11.62 15.55
CA ILE A 123 12.89 -11.20 14.15
C ILE A 123 12.81 -12.43 13.25
N ARG A 124 13.73 -13.40 13.46
CA ARG A 124 13.77 -14.62 12.66
C ARG A 124 12.50 -15.46 12.84
N GLN A 125 12.02 -15.63 14.07
CA GLN A 125 10.78 -16.38 14.32
C GLN A 125 9.60 -15.70 13.62
N ARG A 126 9.42 -14.40 13.81
CA ARG A 126 8.36 -13.62 13.12
C ARG A 126 8.46 -13.76 11.59
N ALA A 127 9.65 -13.69 11.03
CA ALA A 127 9.85 -13.85 9.60
C ALA A 127 9.42 -15.24 9.11
N LEU A 128 9.70 -16.31 9.86
CA LEU A 128 9.24 -17.65 9.54
C LEU A 128 7.72 -17.79 9.63
N ASP A 129 7.10 -17.23 10.68
CA ASP A 129 5.65 -17.24 10.85
C ASP A 129 4.95 -16.47 9.71
N LEU A 130 5.54 -15.37 9.25
CA LEU A 130 5.03 -14.61 8.11
C LEU A 130 5.20 -15.36 6.78
N LEU A 131 6.32 -16.07 6.59
CA LEU A 131 6.51 -16.91 5.41
C LEU A 131 5.52 -18.09 5.39
N GLU A 132 5.21 -18.69 6.54
CA GLU A 132 4.16 -19.70 6.65
C GLU A 132 2.79 -19.10 6.25
N ARG A 133 2.45 -17.93 6.78
CA ARG A 133 1.19 -17.21 6.47
C ARG A 133 1.02 -16.93 4.97
N VAL A 134 2.10 -16.59 4.26
CA VAL A 134 2.05 -16.36 2.81
C VAL A 134 2.30 -17.65 1.98
N GLY A 135 2.35 -18.83 2.63
CA GLY A 135 2.49 -20.13 1.99
C GLY A 135 3.87 -20.38 1.37
N LEU A 136 4.95 -19.85 1.99
CA LEU A 136 6.32 -19.93 1.47
C LEU A 136 7.34 -20.37 2.54
N ALA A 137 6.91 -21.09 3.57
CA ALA A 137 7.79 -21.59 4.63
C ALA A 137 8.92 -22.50 4.08
N ASP A 138 8.59 -23.35 3.08
CA ASP A 138 9.53 -24.24 2.40
C ASP A 138 10.56 -23.50 1.53
N LYS A 139 10.33 -22.24 1.22
CA LYS A 139 11.18 -21.38 0.38
C LYS A 139 12.12 -20.48 1.16
N ALA A 140 12.14 -20.53 2.50
CA ALA A 140 12.90 -19.62 3.35
C ALA A 140 14.39 -19.49 2.99
N GLY A 141 15.02 -20.60 2.57
CA GLY A 141 16.43 -20.65 2.15
C GLY A 141 16.70 -20.34 0.68
N GLU A 142 15.65 -20.18 -0.13
CA GLU A 142 15.80 -19.90 -1.56
C GLU A 142 16.14 -18.42 -1.82
N HIS A 143 16.67 -18.15 -3.03
CA HIS A 143 16.89 -16.78 -3.50
C HIS A 143 15.76 -16.33 -4.44
N PRO A 144 15.47 -15.01 -4.53
CA PRO A 144 14.37 -14.48 -5.35
C PRO A 144 14.35 -14.96 -6.80
N ILE A 145 15.50 -15.20 -7.41
CA ILE A 145 15.61 -15.68 -8.79
C ILE A 145 14.98 -17.07 -9.02
N ARG A 146 14.79 -17.86 -7.96
CA ARG A 146 14.16 -19.19 -8.02
C ARG A 146 12.67 -19.19 -7.76
N LEU A 147 12.09 -17.98 -7.55
CA LEU A 147 10.68 -17.81 -7.23
C LEU A 147 9.90 -17.34 -8.45
N SER A 148 8.65 -17.78 -8.58
CA SER A 148 7.69 -17.17 -9.50
C SER A 148 7.40 -15.71 -9.12
N GLY A 149 6.83 -14.92 -10.04
CA GLY A 149 6.42 -13.53 -9.75
C GLY A 149 5.47 -13.43 -8.57
N GLY A 150 4.44 -14.29 -8.50
CA GLY A 150 3.50 -14.33 -7.39
C GLY A 150 4.17 -14.71 -6.06
N GLN A 151 5.13 -15.65 -6.07
CA GLN A 151 5.93 -15.96 -4.88
C GLN A 151 6.78 -14.77 -4.44
N GLN A 152 7.44 -14.08 -5.37
CA GLN A 152 8.24 -12.90 -5.06
C GLN A 152 7.36 -11.80 -4.44
N GLN A 153 6.15 -11.58 -4.96
CA GLN A 153 5.22 -10.59 -4.41
C GLN A 153 4.76 -10.97 -3.01
N ARG A 154 4.47 -12.25 -2.75
CA ARG A 154 4.12 -12.74 -1.41
C ARG A 154 5.29 -12.57 -0.42
N VAL A 155 6.54 -12.75 -0.84
CA VAL A 155 7.73 -12.41 -0.03
C VAL A 155 7.79 -10.90 0.25
N ALA A 156 7.49 -10.04 -0.75
CA ALA A 156 7.47 -8.59 -0.55
C ALA A 156 6.39 -8.16 0.47
N ILE A 157 5.23 -8.82 0.45
CA ILE A 157 4.17 -8.62 1.46
C ILE A 157 4.68 -9.04 2.85
N ALA A 158 5.25 -10.25 2.98
CA ALA A 158 5.81 -10.73 4.25
C ALA A 158 6.90 -9.80 4.79
N ARG A 159 7.78 -9.28 3.91
CA ARG A 159 8.82 -8.29 4.27
C ARG A 159 8.23 -7.00 4.82
N ALA A 160 7.16 -6.49 4.21
CA ALA A 160 6.50 -5.28 4.69
C ALA A 160 5.82 -5.52 6.05
N LEU A 161 5.16 -6.67 6.23
CA LEU A 161 4.51 -7.07 7.48
C LEU A 161 5.50 -7.32 8.64
N ALA A 162 6.76 -7.72 8.32
CA ALA A 162 7.78 -7.98 9.34
C ALA A 162 8.09 -6.74 10.19
N MET A 163 7.85 -5.55 9.67
CA MET A 163 7.95 -4.28 10.40
C MET A 163 6.82 -4.03 11.39
N GLN A 164 5.78 -4.87 11.39
CA GLN A 164 4.55 -4.69 12.19
C GLN A 164 3.91 -3.30 11.98
N PRO A 165 3.62 -2.94 10.72
CA PRO A 165 3.11 -1.62 10.40
C PRO A 165 1.67 -1.44 10.90
N ASP A 166 1.31 -0.19 11.20
CA ASP A 166 -0.07 0.21 11.51
C ASP A 166 -0.95 0.28 10.25
N VAL A 167 -0.33 0.54 9.09
CA VAL A 167 -0.99 0.72 7.79
C VAL A 167 -0.18 0.04 6.69
N MET A 168 -0.85 -0.69 5.80
CA MET A 168 -0.26 -1.28 4.60
C MET A 168 -0.70 -0.51 3.35
N LEU A 169 0.26 -0.12 2.53
CA LEU A 169 0.06 0.51 1.23
C LEU A 169 0.39 -0.48 0.11
N PHE A 170 -0.52 -0.64 -0.84
CA PHE A 170 -0.34 -1.53 -1.99
C PHE A 170 -0.43 -0.71 -3.29
N ASP A 171 0.66 -0.60 -4.03
CA ASP A 171 0.75 0.13 -5.31
C ASP A 171 0.73 -0.87 -6.47
N GLU A 172 -0.46 -1.18 -6.99
CA GLU A 172 -0.71 -2.14 -8.08
C GLU A 172 0.00 -3.50 -7.90
N PRO A 173 -0.23 -4.21 -6.79
CA PRO A 173 0.59 -5.37 -6.39
C PRO A 173 0.51 -6.57 -7.33
N THR A 174 -0.47 -6.63 -8.22
CA THR A 174 -0.71 -7.75 -9.15
C THR A 174 -0.41 -7.41 -10.61
N SER A 175 -0.18 -6.14 -10.96
CA SER A 175 -0.08 -5.70 -12.35
C SER A 175 1.14 -6.21 -13.13
N ALA A 176 2.16 -6.74 -12.43
CA ALA A 176 3.33 -7.37 -13.02
C ALA A 176 3.24 -8.92 -13.04
N LEU A 177 2.06 -9.48 -12.75
CA LEU A 177 1.83 -10.93 -12.62
C LEU A 177 0.95 -11.46 -13.75
N ASP A 178 1.16 -12.72 -14.08
CA ASP A 178 0.22 -13.46 -14.91
C ASP A 178 -1.09 -13.69 -14.16
N PRO A 179 -2.25 -13.77 -14.86
CA PRO A 179 -3.56 -13.95 -14.23
C PRO A 179 -3.66 -15.14 -13.28
N GLU A 180 -2.98 -16.25 -13.59
CA GLU A 180 -2.95 -17.44 -12.73
C GLU A 180 -2.29 -17.18 -11.36
N LEU A 181 -1.27 -16.31 -11.31
CA LEU A 181 -0.54 -15.97 -10.09
C LEU A 181 -1.19 -14.82 -9.29
N THR A 182 -2.04 -14.04 -9.94
CA THR A 182 -2.77 -12.91 -9.32
C THR A 182 -3.64 -13.40 -8.16
N GLY A 183 -4.36 -14.50 -8.33
CA GLY A 183 -5.25 -15.06 -7.31
C GLY A 183 -4.55 -15.40 -5.98
N GLU A 184 -3.32 -15.91 -6.04
CA GLU A 184 -2.54 -16.25 -4.84
C GLU A 184 -2.17 -15.00 -4.01
N VAL A 185 -1.82 -13.90 -4.70
CA VAL A 185 -1.48 -12.63 -4.04
C VAL A 185 -2.73 -11.97 -3.46
N LEU A 186 -3.83 -11.96 -4.22
CA LEU A 186 -5.11 -11.42 -3.74
C LEU A 186 -5.65 -12.19 -2.54
N SER A 187 -5.52 -13.53 -2.52
CA SER A 187 -5.91 -14.35 -1.36
C SER A 187 -5.14 -13.96 -0.10
N VAL A 188 -3.82 -13.72 -0.19
CA VAL A 188 -3.04 -13.21 0.95
C VAL A 188 -3.55 -11.84 1.38
N MET A 189 -3.82 -10.92 0.45
CA MET A 189 -4.33 -9.58 0.78
C MET A 189 -5.72 -9.64 1.42
N THR A 190 -6.61 -10.53 0.94
CA THR A 190 -7.92 -10.78 1.55
C THR A 190 -7.76 -11.24 3.01
N GLY A 191 -6.86 -12.20 3.27
CA GLY A 191 -6.56 -12.65 4.63
C GLY A 191 -5.99 -11.54 5.54
N LEU A 192 -5.25 -10.55 5.00
CA LEU A 192 -4.82 -9.39 5.78
C LEU A 192 -6.00 -8.50 6.18
N ALA A 193 -6.99 -8.34 5.30
CA ALA A 193 -8.20 -7.57 5.57
C ALA A 193 -9.11 -8.27 6.58
N THR A 194 -9.45 -9.54 6.32
CA THR A 194 -10.48 -10.29 7.07
C THR A 194 -9.98 -10.82 8.41
N ASP A 195 -8.78 -11.43 8.45
CA ASP A 195 -8.29 -12.12 9.63
C ASP A 195 -7.50 -11.21 10.57
N LEU A 196 -6.77 -10.24 10.00
CA LEU A 196 -5.93 -9.33 10.78
C LEU A 196 -6.54 -7.94 10.98
N HIS A 197 -7.66 -7.64 10.33
CA HIS A 197 -8.28 -6.30 10.30
C HIS A 197 -7.24 -5.20 10.04
N MET A 198 -6.33 -5.49 9.08
CA MET A 198 -5.24 -4.59 8.73
C MET A 198 -5.77 -3.36 8.02
N THR A 199 -5.39 -2.19 8.49
CA THR A 199 -5.67 -0.94 7.76
C THR A 199 -4.91 -0.95 6.44
N MET A 200 -5.61 -0.77 5.32
CA MET A 200 -5.00 -0.84 4.00
C MET A 200 -5.44 0.30 3.09
N MET A 201 -4.49 0.86 2.34
CA MET A 201 -4.77 1.67 1.16
C MET A 201 -4.24 0.93 -0.06
N VAL A 202 -5.12 0.59 -1.00
CA VAL A 202 -4.80 -0.28 -2.13
C VAL A 202 -5.09 0.42 -3.44
N VAL A 203 -4.06 0.64 -4.25
CA VAL A 203 -4.22 1.02 -5.66
C VAL A 203 -4.26 -0.26 -6.47
N THR A 204 -5.38 -0.52 -7.16
CA THR A 204 -5.55 -1.74 -7.95
C THR A 204 -6.56 -1.56 -9.09
N HIS A 205 -6.46 -2.42 -10.10
CA HIS A 205 -7.44 -2.62 -11.15
C HIS A 205 -8.28 -3.89 -10.94
N GLU A 206 -8.03 -4.65 -9.87
CA GLU A 206 -8.72 -5.88 -9.52
C GLU A 206 -10.08 -5.58 -8.87
N MET A 207 -11.10 -5.33 -9.70
CA MET A 207 -12.42 -4.92 -9.20
C MET A 207 -13.13 -6.04 -8.42
N GLY A 208 -12.83 -7.32 -8.71
CA GLY A 208 -13.31 -8.47 -7.93
C GLY A 208 -12.87 -8.38 -6.48
N PHE A 209 -11.56 -8.19 -6.27
CA PHE A 209 -10.97 -7.99 -4.95
C PHE A 209 -11.54 -6.74 -4.26
N ALA A 210 -11.63 -5.60 -4.98
CA ALA A 210 -12.18 -4.38 -4.41
C ALA A 210 -13.61 -4.54 -3.91
N ARG A 211 -14.46 -5.29 -4.63
CA ARG A 211 -15.85 -5.57 -4.23
C ARG A 211 -15.95 -6.48 -3.01
N GLU A 212 -15.00 -7.39 -2.85
CA GLU A 212 -14.99 -8.38 -1.76
C GLU A 212 -14.51 -7.79 -0.43
N VAL A 213 -13.45 -6.97 -0.47
CA VAL A 213 -12.74 -6.60 0.77
C VAL A 213 -12.76 -5.11 1.09
N ALA A 214 -13.08 -4.23 0.14
CA ALA A 214 -13.05 -2.79 0.41
C ALA A 214 -14.24 -2.37 1.27
N ASP A 215 -13.96 -1.59 2.32
CA ASP A 215 -14.98 -0.84 3.05
C ASP A 215 -15.40 0.39 2.25
N ARG A 216 -14.43 1.02 1.56
CA ARG A 216 -14.63 2.20 0.74
C ARG A 216 -13.78 2.15 -0.53
N MET A 217 -14.37 2.62 -1.62
CA MET A 217 -13.72 2.77 -2.92
C MET A 217 -13.65 4.25 -3.30
N CYS A 218 -12.49 4.71 -3.80
CA CYS A 218 -12.23 6.07 -4.24
C CYS A 218 -11.86 6.08 -5.71
N PHE A 219 -12.67 6.72 -6.56
CA PHE A 219 -12.32 6.92 -7.96
C PHE A 219 -11.43 8.12 -8.12
N PHE A 220 -10.19 7.87 -8.55
CA PHE A 220 -9.16 8.89 -8.73
C PHE A 220 -9.11 9.34 -10.19
N HIS A 221 -9.39 10.61 -10.43
CA HIS A 221 -9.48 11.19 -11.76
C HIS A 221 -8.75 12.54 -11.81
N GLU A 222 -7.89 12.72 -12.79
CA GLU A 222 -7.13 13.98 -13.05
C GLU A 222 -6.49 14.62 -11.81
N GLY A 223 -5.93 13.79 -10.93
CA GLY A 223 -5.23 14.24 -9.72
C GLY A 223 -6.12 14.46 -8.50
N ARG A 224 -7.40 14.08 -8.53
CA ARG A 224 -8.36 14.26 -7.44
C ARG A 224 -9.16 13.00 -7.17
N ILE A 225 -9.69 12.87 -5.97
CA ILE A 225 -10.77 11.92 -5.68
C ILE A 225 -12.06 12.57 -6.21
N LEU A 226 -12.58 12.04 -7.33
CA LEU A 226 -13.80 12.54 -7.96
C LEU A 226 -15.05 11.99 -7.27
N GLU A 227 -14.98 10.74 -6.85
CA GLU A 227 -16.10 10.05 -6.22
C GLU A 227 -15.59 9.04 -5.20
N GLU A 228 -16.31 8.91 -4.08
CA GLU A 228 -16.08 7.88 -3.09
C GLU A 228 -17.38 7.30 -2.57
N GLY A 229 -17.35 6.04 -2.14
CA GLY A 229 -18.50 5.33 -1.60
C GLY A 229 -18.20 3.87 -1.29
N THR A 230 -19.20 3.16 -0.81
CA THR A 230 -19.09 1.71 -0.63
C THR A 230 -18.98 0.99 -1.97
N PRO A 231 -18.40 -0.23 -2.02
CA PRO A 231 -18.32 -1.00 -3.27
C PRO A 231 -19.70 -1.14 -3.98
N ALA A 232 -20.75 -1.36 -3.20
CA ALA A 232 -22.11 -1.49 -3.76
C ALA A 232 -22.61 -0.18 -4.43
N GLN A 233 -22.31 0.97 -3.83
CA GLN A 233 -22.67 2.28 -4.41
C GLN A 233 -21.85 2.56 -5.67
N MET A 234 -20.53 2.36 -5.58
CA MET A 234 -19.62 2.68 -6.69
C MET A 234 -19.88 1.82 -7.93
N VAL A 235 -20.13 0.52 -7.75
CA VAL A 235 -20.39 -0.40 -8.87
C VAL A 235 -21.83 -0.35 -9.34
N GLY A 236 -22.80 -0.26 -8.40
CA GLY A 236 -24.23 -0.35 -8.75
C GLY A 236 -24.84 0.95 -9.26
N SER A 237 -24.37 2.11 -8.78
CA SER A 237 -24.95 3.41 -9.12
C SER A 237 -23.93 4.56 -9.00
N PRO A 238 -22.88 4.55 -9.84
CA PRO A 238 -21.89 5.63 -9.84
C PRO A 238 -22.56 6.96 -10.23
N ARG A 239 -22.21 8.03 -9.51
CA ARG A 239 -22.82 9.36 -9.65
C ARG A 239 -22.24 10.11 -10.85
N PHE A 240 -20.93 9.98 -11.09
CA PHE A 240 -20.21 10.70 -12.14
C PHE A 240 -20.11 9.88 -13.43
N PRO A 241 -20.33 10.51 -14.61
CA PRO A 241 -20.19 9.84 -15.90
C PRO A 241 -18.79 9.22 -16.10
N GLU A 242 -17.74 9.89 -15.60
CA GLU A 242 -16.35 9.44 -15.70
C GLU A 242 -16.14 8.13 -14.94
N THR A 243 -16.71 8.02 -13.73
CA THR A 243 -16.70 6.80 -12.90
C THR A 243 -17.40 5.67 -13.61
N ARG A 244 -18.60 5.93 -14.14
CA ARG A 244 -19.42 4.95 -14.88
C ARG A 244 -18.68 4.44 -16.11
N THR A 245 -18.17 5.36 -16.94
CA THR A 245 -17.43 5.00 -18.17
C THR A 245 -16.20 4.15 -17.86
N PHE A 246 -15.52 4.43 -16.75
CA PHE A 246 -14.37 3.62 -16.34
C PHE A 246 -14.81 2.23 -15.89
N LEU A 247 -15.83 2.12 -15.05
CA LEU A 247 -16.31 0.84 -14.52
C LEU A 247 -16.89 -0.04 -15.62
N ASP A 248 -17.67 0.51 -16.57
CA ASP A 248 -18.21 -0.20 -17.73
C ASP A 248 -17.12 -0.80 -18.63
N ALA A 249 -15.88 -0.26 -18.58
CA ALA A 249 -14.77 -0.75 -19.37
C ALA A 249 -13.93 -1.83 -18.65
N VAL A 250 -14.05 -1.98 -17.32
CA VAL A 250 -13.22 -2.90 -16.53
C VAL A 250 -14.01 -4.01 -15.82
N LEU A 251 -15.34 -3.93 -15.79
CA LEU A 251 -16.24 -4.95 -15.28
C LEU A 251 -16.81 -5.80 -16.42
#